data_ec68bc26b32bf03a2a953c80fabd8625
#
_entry.id   ec68bc26b32bf03a2a953c80fabd8625
#
_cell.length_a   1.000
_cell.length_b   1.000
_cell.length_c   1.000
_cell.angle_alpha   90.00
_cell.angle_beta   90.00
_cell.angle_gamma   90.00
#
_symmetry.space_group_name_H-M   'P 1'
#
loop_
_entity.id
_entity.type
_entity.pdbx_description
1 polymer ?
#
loop_
_entity_poly.entity_id
_entity_poly.type
_entity_poly.pdbx_seq_one_letter_code
_entity_poly.pdbx_strand_id
1 'polypeptide(L)'
;YGMTGPMSEMAGHDINFLSMAGVIDITGGSDGRPCIPGVQIAGMAGGGMYAVIAILLALIDREKTGQGQFCDIAMLDGSISLMSYALGELFGSQRSGNRGKEILTGGFACYNLYRCKDDKYFSLGAIEGKFWSEFCQTLGVPQLINSQWDISRQDEMHREIELVTQQKNRDEWMELFSGANICLTPVLSVEEMVEHPQVKARNMIHVLKDLNQT
;
A
#
# COMPACT_ATOMS: atom_id res chain seq x y z
N TYR A 1 9.15 18.40 -10.29
CA TYR A 1 8.04 19.29 -9.90
C TYR A 1 7.19 19.71 -11.11
N GLY A 2 7.60 19.40 -12.34
CA GLY A 2 7.00 19.88 -13.58
C GLY A 2 7.79 21.03 -14.21
N MET A 3 7.56 21.25 -15.50
CA MET A 3 8.27 22.27 -16.31
C MET A 3 7.78 23.70 -16.07
N THR A 4 6.69 23.86 -15.32
CA THR A 4 6.06 25.14 -15.01
C THR A 4 5.90 25.34 -13.49
N GLY A 5 5.53 26.55 -13.07
CA GLY A 5 5.32 26.88 -11.67
C GLY A 5 6.59 27.27 -10.92
N PRO A 6 6.45 27.67 -9.64
CA PRO A 6 7.55 28.27 -8.87
C PRO A 6 8.68 27.31 -8.51
N MET A 7 8.50 26.00 -8.70
CA MET A 7 9.48 24.97 -8.37
C MET A 7 10.08 24.28 -9.60
N SER A 8 9.86 24.79 -10.82
CA SER A 8 10.33 24.19 -12.06
C SER A 8 11.86 24.00 -12.11
N GLU A 9 12.63 24.90 -11.49
CA GLU A 9 14.09 24.86 -11.43
C GLU A 9 14.64 24.22 -10.16
N MET A 10 13.77 23.70 -9.28
CA MET A 10 14.23 23.13 -8.02
C MET A 10 14.64 21.68 -8.18
N ALA A 11 15.78 21.31 -7.56
CA ALA A 11 16.20 19.91 -7.44
C ALA A 11 15.31 19.15 -6.44
N GLY A 12 15.10 17.87 -6.70
CA GLY A 12 14.36 16.99 -5.80
C GLY A 12 14.62 15.52 -6.10
N HIS A 13 14.38 14.68 -5.14
CA HIS A 13 14.35 13.24 -5.23
C HIS A 13 12.96 12.73 -4.83
N ASP A 14 12.74 11.43 -4.93
CA ASP A 14 11.46 10.77 -4.66
C ASP A 14 10.77 11.27 -3.38
N ILE A 15 11.50 11.30 -2.28
CA ILE A 15 10.99 11.76 -0.98
C ILE A 15 10.48 13.21 -1.00
N ASN A 16 11.11 14.09 -1.78
CA ASN A 16 10.70 15.49 -1.88
C ASN A 16 9.35 15.61 -2.61
N PHE A 17 9.16 14.86 -3.69
CA PHE A 17 7.91 14.84 -4.44
C PHE A 17 6.78 14.22 -3.62
N LEU A 18 7.04 13.11 -2.91
CA LEU A 18 6.05 12.48 -2.02
C LEU A 18 5.68 13.38 -0.84
N SER A 19 6.63 14.13 -0.29
CA SER A 19 6.37 15.08 0.80
C SER A 19 5.47 16.22 0.33
N MET A 20 5.78 16.81 -0.83
CA MET A 20 4.97 17.89 -1.41
C MET A 20 3.57 17.42 -1.87
N ALA A 21 3.45 16.16 -2.30
CA ALA A 21 2.17 15.56 -2.66
C ALA A 21 1.30 15.20 -1.44
N GLY A 22 1.81 15.30 -0.21
CA GLY A 22 1.09 14.90 1.00
C GLY A 22 1.14 13.40 1.32
N VAL A 23 1.78 12.59 0.47
CA VAL A 23 1.87 11.12 0.65
C VAL A 23 2.62 10.77 1.94
N ILE A 24 3.73 11.46 2.23
CA ILE A 24 4.51 11.22 3.44
C ILE A 24 3.72 11.59 4.70
N ASP A 25 2.86 12.61 4.63
CA ASP A 25 2.07 13.03 5.78
C ASP A 25 1.10 11.93 6.25
N ILE A 26 0.47 11.22 5.32
CA ILE A 26 -0.48 10.13 5.64
C ILE A 26 0.19 8.75 5.77
N THR A 27 1.49 8.62 5.45
CA THR A 27 2.24 7.35 5.51
C THR A 27 2.97 7.23 6.85
N GLY A 28 2.70 6.15 7.58
CA GLY A 28 3.31 5.85 8.89
C GLY A 28 2.34 5.20 9.86
N GLY A 29 2.84 4.88 11.05
CA GLY A 29 2.05 4.30 12.13
C GLY A 29 1.24 5.33 12.92
N SER A 30 0.42 4.84 13.85
CA SER A 30 -0.40 5.65 14.76
C SER A 30 0.41 6.41 15.82
N ASP A 31 1.73 6.14 15.92
CA ASP A 31 2.66 6.87 16.78
C ASP A 31 2.89 8.33 16.31
N GLY A 32 2.35 8.69 15.15
CA GLY A 32 2.42 10.02 14.58
C GLY A 32 3.71 10.32 13.81
N ARG A 33 4.67 9.39 13.73
CA ARG A 33 5.90 9.60 12.96
C ARG A 33 5.69 9.27 11.48
N PRO A 34 6.04 10.19 10.54
CA PRO A 34 6.06 9.88 9.12
C PRO A 34 7.05 8.77 8.80
N CYS A 35 6.72 7.93 7.81
CA CYS A 35 7.58 6.86 7.33
C CYS A 35 7.92 7.05 5.86
N ILE A 36 9.17 6.77 5.48
CA ILE A 36 9.60 6.75 4.09
C ILE A 36 9.19 5.40 3.51
N PRO A 37 8.39 5.35 2.42
CA PRO A 37 8.08 4.09 1.74
C PRO A 37 9.35 3.36 1.29
N GLY A 38 9.34 2.04 1.39
CA GLY A 38 10.48 1.19 1.00
C GLY A 38 10.73 1.13 -0.52
N VAL A 39 9.82 1.71 -1.32
CA VAL A 39 9.91 1.79 -2.78
C VAL A 39 9.75 3.24 -3.24
N GLN A 40 10.32 3.58 -4.39
CA GLN A 40 10.32 4.93 -4.96
C GLN A 40 8.99 5.18 -5.71
N ILE A 41 7.95 5.51 -4.95
CA ILE A 41 6.57 5.67 -5.46
C ILE A 41 6.49 6.84 -6.46
N ALA A 42 7.11 7.98 -6.15
CA ALA A 42 7.07 9.14 -7.05
C ALA A 42 7.81 8.84 -8.36
N GLY A 43 8.99 8.23 -8.30
CA GLY A 43 9.77 7.90 -9.48
C GLY A 43 9.13 6.81 -10.33
N MET A 44 8.71 5.71 -9.71
CA MET A 44 8.18 4.54 -10.44
C MET A 44 6.72 4.73 -10.87
N ALA A 45 5.84 5.06 -9.96
CA ALA A 45 4.41 5.23 -10.26
C ALA A 45 4.10 6.65 -10.76
N GLY A 46 4.44 7.69 -10.01
CA GLY A 46 4.13 9.07 -10.34
C GLY A 46 4.82 9.60 -11.61
N GLY A 47 6.05 9.16 -11.89
CA GLY A 47 6.79 9.51 -13.11
C GLY A 47 6.72 8.42 -14.16
N GLY A 48 7.34 7.25 -13.90
CA GLY A 48 7.59 6.22 -14.91
C GLY A 48 6.31 5.68 -15.55
N MET A 49 5.35 5.23 -14.77
CA MET A 49 4.09 4.68 -15.30
C MET A 49 3.27 5.75 -16.04
N TYR A 50 3.18 6.97 -15.49
CA TYR A 50 2.47 8.06 -16.16
C TYR A 50 3.15 8.48 -17.46
N ALA A 51 4.50 8.44 -17.53
CA ALA A 51 5.23 8.71 -18.78
C ALA A 51 4.87 7.68 -19.85
N VAL A 52 4.81 6.39 -19.54
CA VAL A 52 4.39 5.35 -20.49
C VAL A 52 2.96 5.62 -20.99
N ILE A 53 2.03 5.91 -20.08
CA ILE A 53 0.63 6.22 -20.43
C ILE A 53 0.55 7.43 -21.35
N ALA A 54 1.22 8.54 -21.01
CA ALA A 54 1.20 9.76 -21.79
C ALA A 54 1.81 9.57 -23.19
N ILE A 55 2.93 8.86 -23.29
CA ILE A 55 3.57 8.55 -24.58
C ILE A 55 2.63 7.72 -25.46
N LEU A 56 2.00 6.69 -24.90
CA LEU A 56 1.06 5.85 -25.67
C LEU A 56 -0.15 6.65 -26.15
N LEU A 57 -0.73 7.50 -25.30
CA LEU A 57 -1.83 8.38 -25.69
C LEU A 57 -1.40 9.39 -26.78
N ALA A 58 -0.22 9.97 -26.65
CA ALA A 58 0.33 10.89 -27.65
C ALA A 58 0.58 10.21 -29.00
N LEU A 59 1.03 8.94 -28.99
CA LEU A 59 1.19 8.16 -30.21
C LEU A 59 -0.16 7.85 -30.89
N ILE A 60 -1.17 7.45 -30.11
CA ILE A 60 -2.53 7.20 -30.62
C ILE A 60 -3.14 8.47 -31.22
N ASP A 61 -2.94 9.62 -30.57
CA ASP A 61 -3.42 10.89 -31.10
C ASP A 61 -2.68 11.29 -32.39
N ARG A 62 -1.36 11.11 -32.42
CA ARG A 62 -0.55 11.35 -33.64
C ARG A 62 -1.00 10.53 -34.83
N GLU A 63 -1.41 9.28 -34.62
CA GLU A 63 -1.92 8.45 -35.75
C GLU A 63 -3.21 9.04 -36.35
N LYS A 64 -4.04 9.73 -35.55
CA LYS A 64 -5.28 10.36 -36.03
C LYS A 64 -5.05 11.75 -36.61
N THR A 65 -4.18 12.54 -35.98
CA THR A 65 -4.00 13.97 -36.29
C THR A 65 -2.81 14.25 -37.18
N GLY A 66 -1.84 13.31 -37.28
CA GLY A 66 -0.54 13.53 -37.94
C GLY A 66 0.41 14.44 -37.17
N GLN A 67 0.02 14.90 -35.95
CA GLN A 67 0.79 15.86 -35.16
C GLN A 67 1.34 15.22 -33.90
N GLY A 68 2.63 15.45 -33.63
CA GLY A 68 3.23 15.10 -32.35
C GLY A 68 2.91 16.14 -31.26
N GLN A 69 3.09 15.75 -30.00
CA GLN A 69 2.89 16.65 -28.87
C GLN A 69 4.00 16.49 -27.83
N PHE A 70 4.22 17.52 -27.05
CA PHE A 70 5.11 17.49 -25.91
C PHE A 70 4.34 16.95 -24.68
N CYS A 71 4.95 16.01 -23.96
CA CYS A 71 4.40 15.42 -22.75
C CYS A 71 5.23 15.87 -21.54
N ASP A 72 4.72 16.78 -20.72
CA ASP A 72 5.32 17.12 -19.42
C ASP A 72 4.77 16.17 -18.36
N ILE A 73 5.64 15.31 -17.82
CA ILE A 73 5.28 14.32 -16.80
C ILE A 73 6.05 14.62 -15.53
N ALA A 74 5.38 15.22 -14.57
CA ALA A 74 5.98 15.53 -13.30
C ALA A 74 5.74 14.43 -12.27
N MET A 75 6.78 14.00 -11.57
CA MET A 75 6.66 13.06 -10.45
C MET A 75 5.72 13.57 -9.35
N LEU A 76 5.71 14.89 -9.12
CA LEU A 76 4.80 15.52 -8.17
C LEU A 76 3.34 15.34 -8.59
N ASP A 77 2.99 15.65 -9.83
CA ASP A 77 1.62 15.59 -10.33
C ASP A 77 1.09 14.14 -10.30
N GLY A 78 1.92 13.19 -10.74
CA GLY A 78 1.59 11.78 -10.67
C GLY A 78 1.40 11.32 -9.22
N SER A 79 2.23 11.78 -8.28
CA SER A 79 2.06 11.47 -6.85
C SER A 79 0.77 12.05 -6.27
N ILE A 80 0.40 13.28 -6.65
CA ILE A 80 -0.88 13.91 -6.25
C ILE A 80 -2.06 13.09 -6.79
N SER A 81 -1.97 12.56 -8.01
CA SER A 81 -3.06 11.74 -8.58
C SER A 81 -3.30 10.43 -7.79
N LEU A 82 -2.26 9.88 -7.16
CA LEU A 82 -2.39 8.72 -6.27
C LEU A 82 -3.10 9.06 -4.96
N MET A 83 -3.20 10.34 -4.59
CA MET A 83 -3.89 10.82 -3.40
C MET A 83 -5.42 10.96 -3.59
N SER A 84 -5.97 10.43 -4.68
CA SER A 84 -7.39 10.61 -5.04
C SER A 84 -8.37 10.25 -3.92
N TYR A 85 -8.10 9.20 -3.14
CA TYR A 85 -8.92 8.82 -1.99
C TYR A 85 -8.85 9.89 -0.88
N ALA A 86 -7.65 10.28 -0.47
CA ALA A 86 -7.46 11.29 0.57
C ALA A 86 -8.01 12.66 0.16
N LEU A 87 -7.87 13.04 -1.11
CA LEU A 87 -8.46 14.26 -1.67
C LEU A 87 -9.99 14.17 -1.70
N GLY A 88 -10.54 13.00 -2.02
CA GLY A 88 -11.99 12.75 -1.97
C GLY A 88 -12.55 12.93 -0.55
N GLU A 89 -11.87 12.44 0.47
CA GLU A 89 -12.21 12.64 1.88
C GLU A 89 -12.11 14.12 2.26
N LEU A 90 -11.03 14.78 1.89
CA LEU A 90 -10.83 16.20 2.20
C LEU A 90 -11.93 17.08 1.59
N PHE A 91 -12.22 16.94 0.30
CA PHE A 91 -13.19 17.78 -0.40
C PHE A 91 -14.64 17.35 -0.17
N GLY A 92 -14.90 16.06 0.04
CA GLY A 92 -16.24 15.53 0.27
C GLY A 92 -16.73 15.66 1.70
N SER A 93 -15.90 15.37 2.68
CA SER A 93 -16.24 15.37 4.10
C SER A 93 -15.54 16.46 4.93
N GLN A 94 -14.71 17.29 4.31
CA GLN A 94 -13.87 18.30 4.98
C GLN A 94 -12.99 17.73 6.09
N ARG A 95 -12.56 16.47 5.95
CA ARG A 95 -11.68 15.78 6.89
C ARG A 95 -10.33 15.53 6.23
N SER A 96 -9.28 15.96 6.88
CA SER A 96 -7.92 15.47 6.57
C SER A 96 -7.71 14.16 7.30
N GLY A 97 -7.22 13.13 6.59
CA GLY A 97 -6.89 11.85 7.19
C GLY A 97 -5.81 11.98 8.26
N ASN A 98 -5.89 11.16 9.30
CA ASN A 98 -4.88 11.05 10.33
C ASN A 98 -3.99 9.84 10.04
N ARG A 99 -2.68 10.04 10.07
CA ARG A 99 -1.68 8.99 9.82
C ARG A 99 -1.90 7.78 10.72
N GLY A 100 -2.00 6.59 10.11
CA GLY A 100 -2.19 5.33 10.83
C GLY A 100 -3.50 5.20 11.60
N LYS A 101 -4.49 6.07 11.36
CA LYS A 101 -5.78 6.07 12.07
C LYS A 101 -7.00 5.93 11.16
N GLU A 102 -6.79 5.95 9.86
CA GLU A 102 -7.87 5.76 8.89
C GLU A 102 -8.06 4.26 8.58
N ILE A 103 -9.19 3.92 7.96
CA ILE A 103 -9.56 2.53 7.65
C ILE A 103 -8.43 1.82 6.88
N LEU A 104 -7.90 2.45 5.84
CA LEU A 104 -6.90 1.85 4.96
C LEU A 104 -5.44 2.10 5.39
N THR A 105 -5.23 2.67 6.58
CA THR A 105 -3.88 2.98 7.09
C THR A 105 -3.57 2.35 8.45
N GLY A 106 -4.38 1.35 8.85
CA GLY A 106 -4.15 0.61 10.09
C GLY A 106 -4.91 1.13 11.31
N GLY A 107 -5.83 2.09 11.15
CA GLY A 107 -6.66 2.60 12.24
C GLY A 107 -7.75 1.63 12.69
N PHE A 108 -8.06 0.61 11.88
CA PHE A 108 -9.09 -0.39 12.18
C PHE A 108 -8.47 -1.79 12.25
N ALA A 109 -8.93 -2.57 13.23
CA ALA A 109 -8.42 -3.92 13.46
C ALA A 109 -8.66 -4.87 12.27
N CYS A 110 -9.70 -4.63 11.47
CA CYS A 110 -9.97 -5.40 10.27
C CYS A 110 -9.03 -5.08 9.08
N TYR A 111 -8.22 -4.03 9.17
CA TYR A 111 -7.27 -3.65 8.13
C TYR A 111 -5.94 -3.21 8.76
N ASN A 112 -5.08 -4.18 9.05
CA ASN A 112 -3.82 -3.93 9.76
C ASN A 112 -2.76 -5.01 9.51
N LEU A 113 -1.56 -4.75 10.05
CA LEU A 113 -0.45 -5.70 10.15
C LEU A 113 -0.38 -6.25 11.57
N TYR A 114 -0.29 -7.57 11.70
CA TYR A 114 -0.21 -8.23 13.00
C TYR A 114 1.11 -8.98 13.16
N ARG A 115 1.81 -8.71 14.27
CA ARG A 115 3.06 -9.35 14.62
C ARG A 115 2.80 -10.76 15.14
N CYS A 116 3.63 -11.71 14.69
CA CYS A 116 3.64 -13.10 15.11
C CYS A 116 4.77 -13.37 16.10
N LYS A 117 4.80 -14.57 16.67
CA LYS A 117 5.79 -15.01 17.66
C LYS A 117 7.25 -14.92 17.16
N ASP A 118 7.47 -15.15 15.87
CA ASP A 118 8.77 -15.11 15.20
C ASP A 118 9.18 -13.73 14.68
N ASP A 119 8.55 -12.67 15.18
CA ASP A 119 8.75 -11.28 14.77
C ASP A 119 8.42 -10.99 13.29
N LYS A 120 7.85 -11.97 12.58
CA LYS A 120 7.26 -11.76 11.26
C LYS A 120 5.82 -11.26 11.39
N TYR A 121 5.26 -10.82 10.27
CA TYR A 121 3.93 -10.23 10.22
C TYR A 121 3.06 -10.93 9.19
N PHE A 122 1.76 -10.87 9.38
CA PHE A 122 0.79 -11.02 8.32
C PHE A 122 -0.06 -9.75 8.18
N SER A 123 -0.61 -9.55 7.00
CA SER A 123 -1.55 -8.46 6.71
C SER A 123 -2.98 -8.99 6.71
N LEU A 124 -3.88 -8.22 7.29
CA LEU A 124 -5.31 -8.46 7.30
C LEU A 124 -6.01 -7.30 6.58
N GLY A 125 -6.85 -7.60 5.58
CA GLY A 125 -7.67 -6.64 4.84
C GLY A 125 -9.15 -7.05 4.85
N ALA A 126 -9.67 -7.51 6.01
CA ALA A 126 -11.01 -8.07 6.17
C ALA A 126 -12.09 -6.99 6.39
N ILE A 127 -12.24 -6.07 5.42
CA ILE A 127 -13.19 -4.95 5.50
C ILE A 127 -14.63 -5.46 5.48
N GLU A 128 -14.96 -6.44 4.64
CA GLU A 128 -16.30 -7.02 4.56
C GLU A 128 -16.60 -7.87 5.80
N GLY A 129 -17.80 -7.69 6.37
CA GLY A 129 -18.20 -8.35 7.61
C GLY A 129 -18.08 -9.88 7.58
N LYS A 130 -18.24 -10.51 6.41
CA LYS A 130 -18.05 -11.97 6.25
C LYS A 130 -16.58 -12.38 6.48
N PHE A 131 -15.62 -11.63 5.95
CA PHE A 131 -14.20 -11.92 6.12
C PHE A 131 -13.74 -11.62 7.55
N TRP A 132 -14.25 -10.53 8.13
CA TRP A 132 -13.99 -10.20 9.52
C TRP A 132 -14.53 -11.27 10.48
N SER A 133 -15.76 -11.72 10.26
CA SER A 133 -16.37 -12.78 11.08
C SER A 133 -15.57 -14.08 11.00
N GLU A 134 -15.19 -14.51 9.80
CA GLU A 134 -14.39 -15.73 9.60
C GLU A 134 -13.00 -15.61 10.22
N PHE A 135 -12.35 -14.45 10.09
CA PHE A 135 -11.08 -14.16 10.76
C PHE A 135 -11.20 -14.29 12.27
N CYS A 136 -12.18 -13.62 12.88
CA CYS A 136 -12.37 -13.63 14.33
C CYS A 136 -12.67 -15.05 14.86
N GLN A 137 -13.47 -15.84 14.13
CA GLN A 137 -13.77 -17.22 14.51
C GLN A 137 -12.52 -18.10 14.43
N THR A 138 -11.77 -18.01 13.34
CA THR A 138 -10.57 -18.83 13.13
C THR A 138 -9.44 -18.44 14.08
N LEU A 139 -9.28 -17.15 14.36
CA LEU A 139 -8.30 -16.67 15.34
C LEU A 139 -8.67 -17.02 16.78
N GLY A 140 -9.96 -17.27 17.07
CA GLY A 140 -10.47 -17.56 18.42
C GLY A 140 -10.86 -16.34 19.22
N VAL A 141 -11.26 -15.24 18.56
CA VAL A 141 -11.73 -13.98 19.16
C VAL A 141 -13.14 -13.59 18.69
N PRO A 142 -14.16 -14.50 18.77
CA PRO A 142 -15.48 -14.27 18.21
C PRO A 142 -16.22 -13.09 18.84
N GLN A 143 -15.84 -12.68 20.07
CA GLN A 143 -16.39 -11.51 20.76
C GLN A 143 -16.15 -10.18 20.02
N LEU A 144 -15.18 -10.13 19.09
CA LEU A 144 -14.85 -8.93 18.32
C LEU A 144 -15.73 -8.74 17.08
N ILE A 145 -16.47 -9.75 16.65
CA ILE A 145 -17.24 -9.75 15.38
C ILE A 145 -18.15 -8.52 15.28
N ASN A 146 -18.91 -8.24 16.32
CA ASN A 146 -19.89 -7.16 16.31
C ASN A 146 -19.30 -5.77 16.54
N SER A 147 -17.99 -5.68 16.80
CA SER A 147 -17.30 -4.42 17.10
C SER A 147 -16.43 -3.91 15.94
N GLN A 148 -16.50 -4.51 14.77
CA GLN A 148 -15.64 -4.22 13.62
C GLN A 148 -15.46 -2.71 13.37
N TRP A 149 -16.53 -1.95 13.45
CA TRP A 149 -16.56 -0.52 13.14
C TRP A 149 -16.68 0.39 14.36
N ASP A 150 -16.57 -0.16 15.56
CA ASP A 150 -16.58 0.63 16.80
C ASP A 150 -15.24 1.33 16.99
N ILE A 151 -15.20 2.63 16.65
CA ILE A 151 -13.99 3.46 16.73
C ILE A 151 -13.43 3.49 18.17
N SER A 152 -14.28 3.45 19.19
CA SER A 152 -13.85 3.55 20.58
C SER A 152 -13.12 2.29 21.08
N ARG A 153 -13.27 1.16 20.36
CA ARG A 153 -12.70 -0.13 20.74
C ARG A 153 -11.49 -0.54 19.90
N GLN A 154 -11.10 0.24 18.87
CA GLN A 154 -10.05 -0.19 17.97
C GLN A 154 -8.73 -0.49 18.68
N ASP A 155 -8.28 0.37 19.59
CA ASP A 155 -7.04 0.15 20.36
C ASP A 155 -7.09 -1.11 21.23
N GLU A 156 -8.26 -1.43 21.80
CA GLU A 156 -8.48 -2.65 22.55
C GLU A 156 -8.42 -3.88 21.64
N MET A 157 -9.12 -3.83 20.50
CA MET A 157 -9.17 -4.91 19.52
C MET A 157 -7.81 -5.22 18.93
N HIS A 158 -7.02 -4.20 18.59
CA HIS A 158 -5.64 -4.37 18.12
C HIS A 158 -4.80 -5.16 19.14
N ARG A 159 -4.85 -4.73 20.41
CA ARG A 159 -4.10 -5.41 21.47
C ARG A 159 -4.56 -6.85 21.70
N GLU A 160 -5.87 -7.10 21.70
CA GLU A 160 -6.42 -8.43 21.88
C GLU A 160 -6.01 -9.38 20.75
N ILE A 161 -6.09 -8.93 19.50
CA ILE A 161 -5.64 -9.71 18.35
C ILE A 161 -4.13 -9.96 18.44
N GLU A 162 -3.34 -8.94 18.75
CA GLU A 162 -1.88 -9.08 18.81
C GLU A 162 -1.43 -10.06 19.92
N LEU A 163 -2.10 -10.08 21.06
CA LEU A 163 -1.84 -11.08 22.11
C LEU A 163 -2.04 -12.52 21.62
N VAL A 164 -3.00 -12.73 20.74
CA VAL A 164 -3.26 -14.06 20.17
C VAL A 164 -2.25 -14.36 19.05
N THR A 165 -2.00 -13.42 18.15
CA THR A 165 -1.10 -13.64 17.00
C THR A 165 0.33 -13.93 17.41
N GLN A 166 0.79 -13.40 18.55
CA GLN A 166 2.11 -13.68 19.13
C GLN A 166 2.25 -15.09 19.74
N GLN A 167 1.20 -15.90 19.75
CA GLN A 167 1.28 -17.27 20.27
C GLN A 167 1.86 -18.28 19.26
N LYS A 168 1.83 -17.98 17.96
CA LYS A 168 2.33 -18.84 16.89
C LYS A 168 3.22 -18.06 15.93
N ASN A 169 4.07 -18.79 15.19
CA ASN A 169 4.85 -18.22 14.11
C ASN A 169 3.95 -17.85 12.92
N ARG A 170 4.41 -16.93 12.07
CA ARG A 170 3.65 -16.48 10.89
C ARG A 170 3.18 -17.66 10.03
N ASP A 171 4.06 -18.60 9.74
CA ASP A 171 3.75 -19.70 8.82
C ASP A 171 2.75 -20.69 9.44
N GLU A 172 2.76 -20.88 10.76
CA GLU A 172 1.73 -21.66 11.49
C GLU A 172 0.35 -20.99 11.39
N TRP A 173 0.29 -19.66 11.43
CA TRP A 173 -0.95 -18.91 11.17
C TRP A 173 -1.40 -19.06 9.73
N MET A 174 -0.48 -18.99 8.75
CA MET A 174 -0.82 -19.19 7.34
C MET A 174 -1.40 -20.58 7.07
N GLU A 175 -0.88 -21.61 7.72
CA GLU A 175 -1.43 -22.96 7.64
C GLU A 175 -2.84 -23.04 8.25
N LEU A 176 -3.04 -22.45 9.43
CA LEU A 176 -4.35 -22.43 10.09
C LEU A 176 -5.41 -21.72 9.27
N PHE A 177 -5.06 -20.60 8.61
CA PHE A 177 -5.94 -19.85 7.73
C PHE A 177 -6.03 -20.43 6.31
N SER A 178 -5.28 -21.49 6.00
CA SER A 178 -5.30 -22.12 4.68
C SER A 178 -6.69 -22.68 4.41
N GLY A 179 -7.27 -22.34 3.26
CA GLY A 179 -8.64 -22.74 2.90
C GLY A 179 -9.74 -21.80 3.40
N ALA A 180 -9.46 -20.89 4.31
CA ALA A 180 -10.38 -19.82 4.67
C ALA A 180 -10.33 -18.70 3.59
N ASN A 181 -11.50 -18.23 3.15
CA ASN A 181 -11.58 -17.13 2.18
C ASN A 181 -11.56 -15.79 2.92
N ILE A 182 -10.40 -15.48 3.51
CA ILE A 182 -10.15 -14.25 4.26
C ILE A 182 -9.11 -13.42 3.50
N CYS A 183 -9.26 -12.12 3.48
CA CYS A 183 -8.24 -11.21 2.91
C CYS A 183 -7.03 -11.12 3.86
N LEU A 184 -6.27 -12.22 3.94
CA LEU A 184 -5.12 -12.35 4.82
C LEU A 184 -3.95 -12.95 4.05
N THR A 185 -2.76 -12.34 4.17
CA THR A 185 -1.53 -12.81 3.51
C THR A 185 -0.30 -12.59 4.40
N PRO A 186 0.74 -13.43 4.26
CA PRO A 186 2.00 -13.17 4.97
C PRO A 186 2.67 -11.89 4.43
N VAL A 187 3.31 -11.13 5.30
CA VAL A 187 4.27 -10.11 4.86
C VAL A 187 5.58 -10.83 4.54
N LEU A 188 5.93 -10.87 3.27
CA LEU A 188 7.09 -11.57 2.76
C LEU A 188 8.33 -10.67 2.71
N SER A 189 9.51 -11.22 2.99
CA SER A 189 10.77 -10.60 2.59
C SER A 189 10.92 -10.60 1.07
N VAL A 190 11.89 -9.86 0.54
CA VAL A 190 12.17 -9.86 -0.91
C VAL A 190 12.57 -11.26 -1.38
N GLU A 191 13.37 -11.98 -0.59
CA GLU A 191 13.79 -13.35 -0.88
C GLU A 191 12.60 -14.32 -0.86
N GLU A 192 11.73 -14.22 0.15
CA GLU A 192 10.51 -15.03 0.24
C GLU A 192 9.57 -14.73 -0.94
N MET A 193 9.44 -13.47 -1.35
CA MET A 193 8.61 -13.05 -2.47
C MET A 193 9.08 -13.66 -3.80
N VAL A 194 10.40 -13.65 -4.07
CA VAL A 194 10.98 -14.25 -5.29
C VAL A 194 10.66 -15.74 -5.39
N GLU A 195 10.68 -16.44 -4.26
CA GLU A 195 10.42 -17.88 -4.18
C GLU A 195 8.93 -18.24 -4.10
N HIS A 196 8.05 -17.25 -3.89
CA HIS A 196 6.62 -17.49 -3.69
C HIS A 196 5.96 -18.13 -4.92
N PRO A 197 5.16 -19.21 -4.75
CA PRO A 197 4.55 -19.96 -5.87
C PRO A 197 3.73 -19.09 -6.82
N GLN A 198 2.97 -18.14 -6.31
CA GLN A 198 2.17 -17.22 -7.13
C GLN A 198 3.04 -16.31 -8.00
N VAL A 199 4.17 -15.81 -7.47
CA VAL A 199 5.10 -14.95 -8.21
C VAL A 199 5.78 -15.74 -9.32
N LYS A 200 6.22 -16.97 -9.02
CA LYS A 200 6.79 -17.90 -10.00
C LYS A 200 5.79 -18.28 -11.10
N ALA A 201 4.55 -18.63 -10.71
CA ALA A 201 3.49 -18.98 -11.69
C ALA A 201 3.16 -17.83 -12.64
N ARG A 202 3.32 -16.59 -12.19
CA ARG A 202 3.11 -15.38 -13.00
C ARG A 202 4.32 -14.99 -13.85
N ASN A 203 5.45 -15.68 -13.72
CA ASN A 203 6.71 -15.37 -14.39
C ASN A 203 7.11 -13.89 -14.25
N MET A 204 6.94 -13.32 -13.05
CA MET A 204 7.22 -11.90 -12.80
C MET A 204 8.71 -11.58 -12.72
N ILE A 205 9.54 -12.59 -12.50
CA ILE A 205 10.98 -12.44 -12.30
C ILE A 205 11.72 -13.31 -13.31
N HIS A 206 12.60 -12.67 -14.08
CA HIS A 206 13.45 -13.33 -15.06
C HIS A 206 14.92 -13.16 -14.68
N VAL A 207 15.63 -14.27 -14.52
CA VAL A 207 17.08 -14.25 -14.32
C VAL A 207 17.76 -14.23 -15.71
N LEU A 208 18.44 -13.14 -16.02
CA LEU A 208 19.25 -13.03 -17.23
C LEU A 208 20.58 -13.75 -17.01
N LYS A 209 20.80 -14.86 -17.74
CA LYS A 209 21.99 -15.72 -17.56
C LYS A 209 23.29 -15.18 -18.18
N ASP A 210 23.19 -14.17 -19.05
CA ASP A 210 24.32 -13.73 -19.92
C ASP A 210 24.82 -12.30 -19.64
N LEU A 211 24.50 -11.70 -18.51
CA LEU A 211 25.16 -10.48 -18.12
C LEU A 211 26.43 -10.84 -17.32
N ASN A 212 27.56 -11.02 -18.01
CA ASN A 212 28.89 -10.94 -17.39
C ASN A 212 29.00 -9.56 -16.74
N GLN A 213 28.62 -9.46 -15.47
CA GLN A 213 28.96 -8.31 -14.65
C GLN A 213 30.42 -8.47 -14.24
N THR A 214 31.30 -7.76 -14.94
CA THR A 214 32.64 -7.44 -14.45
C THR A 214 32.56 -6.31 -13.42
#